data_b6b1acfcd34a8e5d33f9f2e01bdf60dd
#
_entry.id   b6b1acfcd34a8e5d33f9f2e01bdf60dd
#
_cell.length_a   1.000
_cell.length_b   1.000
_cell.length_c   1.000
_cell.angle_alpha   90.00
_cell.angle_beta   90.00
_cell.angle_gamma   90.00
#
_symmetry.space_group_name_H-M   'P 1'
#
loop_
_entity.id
_entity.type
_entity.pdbx_description
1 polymer ?
#
loop_
_entity_poly.entity_id
_entity_poly.type
_entity_poly.pdbx_seq_one_letter_code
_entity_poly.pdbx_strand_id
1 'polypeptide(L)'
;MTQKFKVLVTRKWPKKVEESLVATFDTTLNVEDKPLSESELIEAMKSYDALLPTVTDPITDKIISTPNKRVKIIGNFGVGFNNIDIDSAKTNNIVVTNTPEVLTDCTADIAMLLLLGVSRRGSEGEFHVRKKEWVGWRPTHMMGTKITDKTLGLFGMGRIAQAMAHKAHFGFRMKIIFYDPYFNDEETIKKFNAERCKNIDDLFSKSDFVSLHCPSTKETKGIVNYETISKMKKTSYLINTARGDIVVEDDLVKALNEGLIMGAGLDVYE
;
A
#
# COMPACT_ATOMS: atom_id res chain seq x y z
N MET A 1 36.31 -5.41 25.14
CA MET A 1 34.90 -5.34 24.75
C MET A 1 34.84 -4.82 23.31
N THR A 2 34.30 -5.53 22.37
CA THR A 2 34.11 -5.06 21.00
C THR A 2 33.11 -3.90 21.01
N GLN A 3 33.50 -2.77 20.43
CA GLN A 3 32.65 -1.59 20.32
C GLN A 3 31.37 -1.96 19.56
N LYS A 4 30.19 -1.75 20.16
CA LYS A 4 28.90 -1.99 19.49
C LYS A 4 28.70 -0.97 18.37
N PHE A 5 28.06 -1.38 17.27
CA PHE A 5 27.64 -0.48 16.21
C PHE A 5 26.55 0.46 16.69
N LYS A 6 26.63 1.74 16.32
CA LYS A 6 25.62 2.75 16.61
C LYS A 6 24.49 2.70 15.62
N VAL A 7 23.27 2.55 16.11
CA VAL A 7 22.06 2.39 15.30
C VAL A 7 21.02 3.44 15.69
N LEU A 8 20.45 4.13 14.71
CA LEU A 8 19.31 5.04 14.93
C LEU A 8 18.03 4.44 14.37
N VAL A 9 16.99 4.36 15.21
CA VAL A 9 15.61 4.04 14.82
C VAL A 9 14.85 5.36 14.68
N THR A 10 14.38 5.69 13.48
CA THR A 10 13.83 7.03 13.17
C THR A 10 12.42 7.26 13.68
N ARG A 11 11.68 6.18 13.94
CA ARG A 11 10.30 6.19 14.43
C ARG A 11 10.15 5.15 15.54
N LYS A 12 9.06 5.18 16.27
CA LYS A 12 8.78 4.16 17.29
C LYS A 12 8.39 2.83 16.63
N TRP A 13 9.11 1.77 16.99
CA TRP A 13 8.89 0.43 16.47
C TRP A 13 8.21 -0.48 17.50
N PRO A 14 7.78 -1.69 17.12
CA PRO A 14 7.22 -2.65 18.08
C PRO A 14 8.23 -2.93 19.20
N LYS A 15 7.75 -2.89 20.44
CA LYS A 15 8.56 -2.97 21.67
C LYS A 15 9.59 -4.12 21.66
N LYS A 16 9.18 -5.33 21.23
CA LYS A 16 10.07 -6.50 21.17
C LYS A 16 11.24 -6.30 20.20
N VAL A 17 11.02 -5.55 19.11
CA VAL A 17 12.07 -5.26 18.12
C VAL A 17 13.04 -4.23 18.69
N GLU A 18 12.54 -3.17 19.33
CA GLU A 18 13.37 -2.16 20.01
C GLU A 18 14.21 -2.79 21.11
N GLU A 19 13.62 -3.66 21.95
CA GLU A 19 14.36 -4.39 23.00
C GLU A 19 15.48 -5.26 22.39
N SER A 20 15.24 -5.94 21.29
CA SER A 20 16.25 -6.75 20.59
C SER A 20 17.39 -5.89 20.02
N LEU A 21 17.04 -4.74 19.43
CA LEU A 21 18.04 -3.79 18.90
C LEU A 21 18.94 -3.23 20.02
N VAL A 22 18.35 -2.80 21.14
CA VAL A 22 19.09 -2.26 22.31
C VAL A 22 19.98 -3.35 22.94
N ALA A 23 19.53 -4.59 22.99
CA ALA A 23 20.35 -5.69 23.51
C ALA A 23 21.59 -5.96 22.62
N THR A 24 21.44 -5.80 21.30
CA THR A 24 22.46 -6.17 20.31
C THR A 24 23.41 -5.01 19.99
N PHE A 25 22.89 -3.81 19.82
CA PHE A 25 23.59 -2.63 19.31
C PHE A 25 23.61 -1.48 20.32
N ASP A 26 24.40 -0.44 20.06
CA ASP A 26 24.31 0.87 20.71
C ASP A 26 23.19 1.65 20.00
N THR A 27 21.96 1.47 20.47
CA THR A 27 20.74 1.90 19.78
C THR A 27 20.15 3.16 20.38
N THR A 28 19.92 4.17 19.53
CA THR A 28 19.13 5.34 19.86
C THR A 28 17.71 5.12 19.33
N LEU A 29 16.72 5.20 20.22
CA LEU A 29 15.29 5.06 19.90
C LEU A 29 14.63 6.44 19.83
N ASN A 30 13.70 6.61 18.90
CA ASN A 30 12.80 7.77 18.84
C ASN A 30 11.56 7.53 19.72
N VAL A 31 11.72 7.75 21.03
CA VAL A 31 10.69 7.45 22.05
C VAL A 31 9.43 8.30 21.85
N GLU A 32 9.59 9.55 21.38
CA GLU A 32 8.46 10.47 21.17
C GLU A 32 7.72 10.26 19.86
N ASP A 33 8.22 9.39 18.99
CA ASP A 33 7.65 9.07 17.67
C ASP A 33 7.44 10.30 16.77
N LYS A 34 8.33 11.30 16.87
CA LYS A 34 8.29 12.49 16.01
C LYS A 34 9.10 12.26 14.74
N PRO A 35 8.57 12.63 13.56
CA PRO A 35 9.35 12.60 12.32
C PRO A 35 10.64 13.41 12.48
N LEU A 36 11.76 12.85 12.02
CA LEU A 36 13.02 13.57 11.97
C LEU A 36 13.03 14.54 10.79
N SER A 37 13.56 15.74 11.00
CA SER A 37 13.81 16.71 9.93
C SER A 37 14.96 16.25 9.02
N GLU A 38 15.03 16.85 7.82
CA GLU A 38 16.15 16.61 6.90
C GLU A 38 17.52 16.87 7.56
N SER A 39 17.64 17.93 8.35
CA SER A 39 18.88 18.25 9.06
C SER A 39 19.26 17.22 10.11
N GLU A 40 18.30 16.66 10.83
CA GLU A 40 18.53 15.59 11.79
C GLU A 40 18.93 14.28 11.09
N LEU A 41 18.32 13.95 9.94
CA LEU A 41 18.71 12.81 9.13
C LEU A 41 20.12 12.96 8.56
N ILE A 42 20.51 14.15 8.10
CA ILE A 42 21.88 14.46 7.66
C ILE A 42 22.89 14.27 8.79
N GLU A 43 22.57 14.71 10.01
CA GLU A 43 23.45 14.51 11.16
C GLU A 43 23.51 13.04 11.60
N ALA A 44 22.40 12.33 11.49
CA ALA A 44 22.34 10.89 11.71
C ALA A 44 23.27 10.12 10.75
N MET A 45 23.34 10.52 9.48
CA MET A 45 24.25 9.90 8.50
C MET A 45 25.72 9.97 8.93
N LYS A 46 26.13 10.99 9.69
CA LYS A 46 27.51 11.17 10.19
C LYS A 46 27.77 10.44 11.51
N SER A 47 26.73 10.31 12.33
CA SER A 47 26.88 9.90 13.74
C SER A 47 26.64 8.41 13.98
N TYR A 48 25.90 7.73 13.11
CA TYR A 48 25.52 6.33 13.24
C TYR A 48 26.13 5.42 12.18
N ASP A 49 26.25 4.13 12.48
CA ASP A 49 26.69 3.08 11.54
C ASP A 49 25.54 2.55 10.69
N ALA A 50 24.33 2.56 11.26
CA ALA A 50 23.10 2.14 10.57
C ALA A 50 21.94 3.12 10.86
N LEU A 51 21.08 3.32 9.84
CA LEU A 51 19.86 4.06 9.94
C LEU A 51 18.67 3.10 9.69
N LEU A 52 17.70 3.11 10.59
CA LEU A 52 16.51 2.26 10.49
C LEU A 52 15.25 3.13 10.31
N PRO A 53 14.98 3.58 9.05
CA PRO A 53 13.83 4.41 8.74
C PRO A 53 12.56 3.60 8.55
N THR A 54 11.43 4.31 8.46
CA THR A 54 10.15 3.80 7.99
C THR A 54 9.80 4.39 6.61
N VAL A 55 8.75 3.90 6.00
CA VAL A 55 8.29 4.36 4.67
C VAL A 55 7.91 5.84 4.61
N THR A 56 7.76 6.50 5.75
CA THR A 56 7.43 7.93 5.85
C THR A 56 8.65 8.83 5.98
N ASP A 57 9.86 8.26 6.15
CA ASP A 57 11.09 9.05 6.25
C ASP A 57 11.71 9.25 4.86
N PRO A 58 11.78 10.48 4.32
CA PRO A 58 12.31 10.73 2.99
C PRO A 58 13.85 10.69 3.02
N ILE A 59 14.44 9.56 2.63
CA ILE A 59 15.89 9.37 2.56
C ILE A 59 16.38 9.72 1.14
N THR A 60 16.46 11.01 0.89
CA THR A 60 16.79 11.60 -0.41
C THR A 60 18.29 11.52 -0.74
N ASP A 61 18.65 11.79 -2.02
CA ASP A 61 20.04 11.93 -2.45
C ASP A 61 20.83 12.90 -1.56
N LYS A 62 20.25 14.04 -1.18
CA LYS A 62 20.89 15.03 -0.32
C LYS A 62 21.31 14.45 1.04
N ILE A 63 20.48 13.59 1.63
CA ILE A 63 20.79 12.90 2.90
C ILE A 63 21.87 11.83 2.67
N ILE A 64 21.69 11.00 1.65
CA ILE A 64 22.59 9.89 1.34
C ILE A 64 24.00 10.39 0.94
N SER A 65 24.06 11.48 0.19
CA SER A 65 25.32 12.08 -0.30
C SER A 65 26.04 12.93 0.74
N THR A 66 25.59 12.96 2.00
CA THR A 66 26.22 13.70 3.09
C THR A 66 27.73 13.43 3.18
N PRO A 67 28.60 14.46 3.18
CA PRO A 67 30.03 14.29 3.33
C PRO A 67 30.39 13.65 4.68
N ASN A 68 31.47 12.85 4.69
CA ASN A 68 31.99 12.17 5.89
C ASN A 68 30.95 11.30 6.62
N LYS A 69 29.97 10.76 5.88
CA LYS A 69 28.95 9.87 6.43
C LYS A 69 29.58 8.57 6.97
N ARG A 70 29.03 8.12 8.06
CA ARG A 70 29.41 6.89 8.77
C ARG A 70 28.46 5.73 8.40
N VAL A 71 27.20 6.03 8.10
CA VAL A 71 26.18 5.02 7.76
C VAL A 71 26.62 4.15 6.59
N LYS A 72 26.53 2.83 6.78
CA LYS A 72 26.84 1.78 5.79
C LYS A 72 25.62 0.96 5.39
N ILE A 73 24.57 0.99 6.22
CA ILE A 73 23.34 0.22 5.97
C ILE A 73 22.13 1.04 6.36
N ILE A 74 21.10 0.97 5.52
CA ILE A 74 19.76 1.51 5.76
C ILE A 74 18.78 0.33 5.79
N GLY A 75 18.18 0.06 6.95
CA GLY A 75 17.21 -1.01 7.16
C GLY A 75 15.80 -0.44 7.17
N ASN A 76 15.13 -0.43 6.03
CA ASN A 76 13.79 0.18 5.89
C ASN A 76 12.70 -0.70 6.51
N PHE A 77 11.95 -0.18 7.47
CA PHE A 77 10.77 -0.86 8.03
C PHE A 77 9.58 -0.69 7.09
N GLY A 78 9.50 -1.55 6.09
CA GLY A 78 8.47 -1.56 5.06
C GLY A 78 8.86 -2.43 3.87
N VAL A 79 7.89 -2.83 3.07
CA VAL A 79 8.12 -3.54 1.80
C VAL A 79 8.51 -2.56 0.71
N GLY A 80 7.77 -1.47 0.58
CA GLY A 80 8.08 -0.40 -0.35
C GLY A 80 9.29 0.40 0.14
N PHE A 81 10.10 0.88 -0.78
CA PHE A 81 11.33 1.64 -0.54
C PHE A 81 11.45 2.89 -1.43
N ASN A 82 10.33 3.36 -1.97
CA ASN A 82 10.29 4.59 -2.78
C ASN A 82 10.58 5.87 -1.97
N ASN A 83 10.62 5.77 -0.65
CA ASN A 83 11.11 6.80 0.25
C ASN A 83 12.65 6.92 0.29
N ILE A 84 13.40 6.00 -0.34
CA ILE A 84 14.87 5.95 -0.34
C ILE A 84 15.37 6.10 -1.77
N ASP A 85 16.31 7.01 -2.00
CA ASP A 85 17.01 7.14 -3.28
C ASP A 85 18.02 5.99 -3.44
N ILE A 86 17.59 4.94 -4.13
CA ILE A 86 18.37 3.71 -4.30
C ILE A 86 19.61 3.92 -5.18
N ASP A 87 19.53 4.78 -6.18
CA ASP A 87 20.67 5.05 -7.07
C ASP A 87 21.75 5.85 -6.34
N SER A 88 21.35 6.81 -5.52
CA SER A 88 22.27 7.50 -4.62
C SER A 88 22.87 6.53 -3.59
N ALA A 89 22.08 5.63 -3.00
CA ALA A 89 22.59 4.64 -2.04
C ALA A 89 23.67 3.73 -2.68
N LYS A 90 23.42 3.23 -3.89
CA LYS A 90 24.40 2.43 -4.65
C LYS A 90 25.69 3.21 -4.92
N THR A 91 25.56 4.44 -5.44
CA THR A 91 26.72 5.32 -5.72
C THR A 91 27.56 5.60 -4.47
N ASN A 92 26.91 5.68 -3.33
CA ASN A 92 27.55 5.94 -2.03
C ASN A 92 27.94 4.66 -1.26
N ASN A 93 27.83 3.48 -1.86
CA ASN A 93 28.15 2.18 -1.25
C ASN A 93 27.38 1.93 0.06
N ILE A 94 26.12 2.32 0.13
CA ILE A 94 25.22 2.06 1.25
C ILE A 94 24.30 0.89 0.90
N VAL A 95 24.28 -0.13 1.76
CA VAL A 95 23.37 -1.27 1.61
C VAL A 95 21.96 -0.85 2.06
N VAL A 96 20.95 -1.13 1.24
CA VAL A 96 19.55 -0.91 1.61
C VAL A 96 18.86 -2.26 1.71
N THR A 97 18.13 -2.46 2.82
CA THR A 97 17.28 -3.64 3.06
C THR A 97 15.86 -3.22 3.34
N ASN A 98 14.90 -4.10 3.06
CA ASN A 98 13.48 -3.92 3.35
C ASN A 98 12.90 -5.18 4.02
N THR A 99 11.59 -5.19 4.32
CA THR A 99 10.92 -6.30 5.01
C THR A 99 9.88 -6.98 4.11
N PRO A 100 10.29 -7.73 3.06
CA PRO A 100 9.37 -8.41 2.16
C PRO A 100 8.66 -9.57 2.86
N GLU A 101 7.47 -9.97 2.33
CA GLU A 101 6.69 -11.16 2.70
C GLU A 101 5.91 -11.07 4.02
N VAL A 102 6.43 -10.43 5.05
CA VAL A 102 5.84 -10.40 6.41
C VAL A 102 4.46 -9.75 6.51
N LEU A 103 4.07 -8.90 5.55
CA LEU A 103 2.79 -8.18 5.58
C LEU A 103 1.85 -8.54 4.42
N THR A 104 2.21 -9.54 3.59
CA THR A 104 1.44 -9.87 2.37
C THR A 104 -0.02 -10.17 2.68
N ASP A 105 -0.28 -11.08 3.61
CA ASP A 105 -1.65 -11.45 3.99
C ASP A 105 -2.39 -10.32 4.70
N CYS A 106 -1.71 -9.59 5.61
CA CYS A 106 -2.33 -8.47 6.34
C CYS A 106 -2.80 -7.36 5.39
N THR A 107 -1.99 -7.01 4.38
CA THR A 107 -2.39 -5.99 3.39
C THR A 107 -3.52 -6.50 2.50
N ALA A 108 -3.49 -7.79 2.11
CA ALA A 108 -4.59 -8.40 1.36
C ALA A 108 -5.89 -8.48 2.19
N ASP A 109 -5.80 -8.66 3.51
CA ASP A 109 -6.94 -8.63 4.43
C ASP A 109 -7.57 -7.22 4.47
N ILE A 110 -6.74 -6.17 4.54
CA ILE A 110 -7.22 -4.78 4.47
C ILE A 110 -7.88 -4.51 3.11
N ALA A 111 -7.30 -4.96 2.00
CA ALA A 111 -7.92 -4.80 0.69
C ALA A 111 -9.29 -5.48 0.62
N MET A 112 -9.43 -6.70 1.17
CA MET A 112 -10.73 -7.39 1.29
C MET A 112 -11.70 -6.68 2.23
N LEU A 113 -11.21 -6.19 3.38
CA LEU A 113 -12.01 -5.41 4.33
C LEU A 113 -12.61 -4.16 3.64
N LEU A 114 -11.78 -3.41 2.92
CA LEU A 114 -12.22 -2.21 2.19
C LEU A 114 -13.23 -2.56 1.10
N LEU A 115 -12.98 -3.63 0.33
CA LEU A 115 -13.89 -4.11 -0.71
C LEU A 115 -15.26 -4.50 -0.11
N LEU A 116 -15.28 -5.29 0.95
CA LEU A 116 -16.49 -5.65 1.68
C LEU A 116 -17.13 -4.44 2.34
N GLY A 117 -16.34 -3.62 3.00
CA GLY A 117 -16.80 -2.43 3.75
C GLY A 117 -17.54 -1.45 2.85
N VAL A 118 -16.94 -1.07 1.70
CA VAL A 118 -17.56 -0.11 0.78
C VAL A 118 -18.76 -0.72 0.04
N SER A 119 -18.67 -1.96 -0.45
CA SER A 119 -19.74 -2.59 -1.21
C SER A 119 -20.95 -2.96 -0.34
N ARG A 120 -20.74 -3.27 0.94
CA ARG A 120 -21.79 -3.62 1.90
C ARG A 120 -22.20 -2.44 2.78
N ARG A 121 -21.65 -1.24 2.53
CA ARG A 121 -21.97 -0.01 3.26
C ARG A 121 -21.71 -0.15 4.78
N GLY A 122 -20.62 -0.85 5.15
CA GLY A 122 -20.32 -1.20 6.53
C GLY A 122 -20.14 0.02 7.43
N SER A 123 -19.33 1.00 7.01
CA SER A 123 -19.08 2.24 7.76
C SER A 123 -20.35 3.09 7.91
N GLU A 124 -21.18 3.18 6.86
CA GLU A 124 -22.46 3.89 6.93
C GLU A 124 -23.40 3.21 7.95
N GLY A 125 -23.45 1.87 7.93
CA GLY A 125 -24.28 1.10 8.87
C GLY A 125 -23.84 1.29 10.31
N GLU A 126 -22.53 1.24 10.59
CA GLU A 126 -21.96 1.51 11.91
C GLU A 126 -22.30 2.92 12.38
N PHE A 127 -22.09 3.92 11.52
CA PHE A 127 -22.39 5.31 11.83
C PHE A 127 -23.88 5.54 12.14
N HIS A 128 -24.76 4.90 11.37
CA HIS A 128 -26.21 4.93 11.57
C HIS A 128 -26.61 4.37 12.95
N VAL A 129 -26.02 3.24 13.36
CA VAL A 129 -26.25 2.68 14.70
C VAL A 129 -25.70 3.59 15.80
N ARG A 130 -24.47 4.12 15.65
CA ARG A 130 -23.88 5.03 16.63
C ARG A 130 -24.68 6.32 16.82
N LYS A 131 -25.30 6.83 15.76
CA LYS A 131 -26.23 7.97 15.82
C LYS A 131 -27.60 7.64 16.41
N LYS A 132 -27.86 6.38 16.77
CA LYS A 132 -29.16 5.90 17.25
C LYS A 132 -30.32 6.10 16.26
N GLU A 133 -30.00 6.09 14.97
CA GLU A 133 -30.98 6.23 13.86
C GLU A 133 -31.53 4.87 13.42
N TRP A 134 -31.01 3.77 13.93
CA TRP A 134 -31.49 2.43 13.66
C TRP A 134 -32.87 2.20 14.34
N VAL A 135 -33.88 1.95 13.51
CA VAL A 135 -35.28 1.73 13.94
C VAL A 135 -35.82 0.33 13.59
N GLY A 136 -34.93 -0.58 13.24
CA GLY A 136 -35.28 -1.94 12.85
C GLY A 136 -34.97 -2.29 11.38
N TRP A 137 -35.07 -3.57 11.05
CA TRP A 137 -34.85 -4.08 9.71
C TRP A 137 -35.94 -3.63 8.72
N ARG A 138 -35.55 -3.26 7.51
CA ARG A 138 -36.44 -2.90 6.39
C ARG A 138 -35.86 -3.45 5.09
N PRO A 139 -36.70 -4.00 4.15
CA PRO A 139 -36.22 -4.66 2.92
C PRO A 139 -35.35 -3.79 2.03
N THR A 140 -35.57 -2.50 1.97
CA THR A 140 -34.88 -1.53 1.10
C THR A 140 -33.85 -0.67 1.85
N HIS A 141 -33.66 -0.91 3.16
CA HIS A 141 -32.73 -0.13 3.96
C HIS A 141 -31.31 -0.66 3.84
N MET A 142 -30.36 0.23 3.57
CA MET A 142 -28.92 -0.09 3.49
C MET A 142 -28.58 -1.19 2.48
N MET A 143 -29.27 -1.22 1.33
CA MET A 143 -28.95 -2.18 0.27
C MET A 143 -27.53 -1.93 -0.25
N GLY A 144 -26.71 -2.97 -0.21
CA GLY A 144 -25.35 -2.96 -0.74
C GLY A 144 -25.20 -3.85 -1.98
N THR A 145 -24.03 -3.84 -2.57
CA THR A 145 -23.67 -4.66 -3.72
C THR A 145 -23.19 -6.04 -3.29
N LYS A 146 -23.77 -7.11 -3.89
CA LYS A 146 -23.25 -8.47 -3.74
C LYS A 146 -21.90 -8.59 -4.45
N ILE A 147 -20.91 -9.17 -3.79
CA ILE A 147 -19.56 -9.36 -4.36
C ILE A 147 -19.36 -10.73 -4.99
N THR A 148 -20.10 -11.73 -4.53
CA THR A 148 -20.01 -13.12 -5.02
C THR A 148 -20.31 -13.18 -6.54
N ASP A 149 -19.48 -13.93 -7.28
CA ASP A 149 -19.54 -14.12 -8.72
C ASP A 149 -19.23 -12.84 -9.56
N LYS A 150 -18.78 -11.74 -8.91
CA LYS A 150 -18.36 -10.49 -9.56
C LYS A 150 -16.93 -10.58 -10.08
N THR A 151 -16.52 -9.63 -10.89
CA THR A 151 -15.17 -9.54 -11.46
C THR A 151 -14.30 -8.62 -10.62
N LEU A 152 -13.20 -9.17 -10.09
CA LEU A 152 -12.12 -8.42 -9.44
C LEU A 152 -11.00 -8.17 -10.45
N GLY A 153 -10.74 -6.92 -10.75
CA GLY A 153 -9.60 -6.47 -11.54
C GLY A 153 -8.44 -6.09 -10.62
N LEU A 154 -7.27 -6.67 -10.87
CA LEU A 154 -6.05 -6.40 -10.12
C LEU A 154 -5.07 -5.60 -10.98
N PHE A 155 -4.77 -4.38 -10.56
CA PHE A 155 -3.70 -3.60 -11.18
C PHE A 155 -2.37 -3.91 -10.48
N GLY A 156 -1.54 -4.72 -11.11
CA GLY A 156 -0.41 -5.44 -10.54
C GLY A 156 -0.80 -6.85 -10.08
N MET A 157 0.09 -7.84 -10.30
CA MET A 157 -0.13 -9.26 -9.92
C MET A 157 0.99 -9.78 -9.01
N GLY A 158 1.55 -8.89 -8.16
CA GLY A 158 2.55 -9.22 -7.15
C GLY A 158 1.99 -10.04 -5.99
N ARG A 159 2.80 -10.32 -4.97
CA ARG A 159 2.44 -11.17 -3.82
C ARG A 159 1.14 -10.77 -3.13
N ILE A 160 0.92 -9.48 -2.89
CA ILE A 160 -0.30 -8.97 -2.23
C ILE A 160 -1.52 -9.19 -3.13
N ALA A 161 -1.40 -8.89 -4.43
CA ALA A 161 -2.47 -9.13 -5.40
C ALA A 161 -2.84 -10.62 -5.48
N GLN A 162 -1.87 -11.52 -5.45
CA GLN A 162 -2.11 -12.98 -5.43
C GLN A 162 -2.81 -13.42 -4.15
N ALA A 163 -2.44 -12.88 -2.99
CA ALA A 163 -3.14 -13.15 -1.73
C ALA A 163 -4.58 -12.61 -1.77
N MET A 164 -4.81 -11.42 -2.32
CA MET A 164 -6.14 -10.86 -2.56
C MET A 164 -6.95 -11.72 -3.53
N ALA A 165 -6.34 -12.15 -4.65
CA ALA A 165 -6.96 -13.06 -5.62
C ALA A 165 -7.39 -14.38 -4.96
N HIS A 166 -6.55 -14.95 -4.10
CA HIS A 166 -6.86 -16.17 -3.36
C HIS A 166 -8.13 -16.02 -2.51
N LYS A 167 -8.18 -14.96 -1.70
CA LYS A 167 -9.33 -14.65 -0.83
C LYS A 167 -10.60 -14.40 -1.64
N ALA A 168 -10.51 -13.63 -2.71
CA ALA A 168 -11.64 -13.28 -3.57
C ALA A 168 -12.15 -14.47 -4.40
N HIS A 169 -11.24 -15.23 -5.00
CA HIS A 169 -11.60 -16.36 -5.89
C HIS A 169 -12.20 -17.51 -5.10
N PHE A 170 -11.48 -18.03 -4.11
CA PHE A 170 -11.93 -19.21 -3.38
C PHE A 170 -12.97 -18.88 -2.31
N GLY A 171 -12.94 -17.69 -1.69
CA GLY A 171 -13.92 -17.28 -0.68
C GLY A 171 -15.24 -16.80 -1.27
N PHE A 172 -15.20 -16.04 -2.35
CA PHE A 172 -16.38 -15.37 -2.94
C PHE A 172 -16.66 -15.75 -4.38
N ARG A 173 -15.96 -16.71 -4.95
CA ARG A 173 -16.06 -17.14 -6.35
C ARG A 173 -15.95 -15.97 -7.34
N MET A 174 -15.17 -14.94 -7.01
CA MET A 174 -14.95 -13.84 -7.92
C MET A 174 -14.12 -14.29 -9.12
N LYS A 175 -14.44 -13.76 -10.29
CA LYS A 175 -13.60 -13.88 -11.48
C LYS A 175 -12.42 -12.94 -11.31
N ILE A 176 -11.21 -13.44 -11.59
CA ILE A 176 -9.99 -12.64 -11.49
C ILE A 176 -9.55 -12.21 -12.88
N ILE A 177 -9.41 -10.92 -13.08
CA ILE A 177 -8.72 -10.35 -14.24
C ILE A 177 -7.57 -9.46 -13.74
N PHE A 178 -6.51 -9.29 -14.52
CA PHE A 178 -5.37 -8.48 -14.06
C PHE A 178 -4.67 -7.79 -15.22
N TYR A 179 -4.04 -6.67 -14.91
CA TYR A 179 -3.05 -6.02 -15.77
C TYR A 179 -1.75 -5.84 -15.02
N ASP A 180 -0.72 -6.50 -15.51
CA ASP A 180 0.67 -6.38 -15.05
C ASP A 180 1.59 -6.72 -16.23
N PRO A 181 2.36 -5.75 -16.75
CA PRO A 181 3.22 -5.99 -17.93
C PRO A 181 4.41 -6.89 -17.64
N TYR A 182 4.77 -7.10 -16.38
CA TYR A 182 5.96 -7.84 -15.96
C TYR A 182 5.65 -9.23 -15.40
N PHE A 183 4.38 -9.56 -15.18
CA PHE A 183 4.00 -10.82 -14.57
C PHE A 183 3.87 -11.94 -15.61
N ASN A 184 4.60 -13.06 -15.43
CA ASN A 184 4.68 -14.18 -16.37
C ASN A 184 4.48 -15.56 -15.74
N ASP A 185 3.97 -15.64 -14.51
CA ASP A 185 3.75 -16.92 -13.82
C ASP A 185 2.43 -17.57 -14.26
N GLU A 186 2.55 -18.53 -15.18
CA GLU A 186 1.42 -19.28 -15.74
C GLU A 186 0.76 -20.21 -14.73
N GLU A 187 1.47 -20.69 -13.71
CA GLU A 187 0.89 -21.52 -12.66
C GLU A 187 -0.09 -20.72 -11.81
N THR A 188 0.30 -19.51 -11.43
CA THR A 188 -0.58 -18.56 -10.72
C THR A 188 -1.78 -18.17 -11.56
N ILE A 189 -1.62 -17.90 -12.86
CA ILE A 189 -2.72 -17.59 -13.78
C ILE A 189 -3.72 -18.74 -13.80
N LYS A 190 -3.27 -19.98 -13.98
CA LYS A 190 -4.11 -21.19 -13.97
C LYS A 190 -4.77 -21.43 -12.62
N LYS A 191 -4.06 -21.24 -11.52
CA LYS A 191 -4.55 -21.42 -10.15
C LYS A 191 -5.82 -20.60 -9.87
N PHE A 192 -5.89 -19.37 -10.37
CA PHE A 192 -7.03 -18.48 -10.16
C PHE A 192 -7.97 -18.42 -11.38
N ASN A 193 -7.69 -19.19 -12.43
CA ASN A 193 -8.36 -19.04 -13.74
C ASN A 193 -8.41 -17.55 -14.13
N ALA A 194 -7.27 -16.86 -13.97
CA ALA A 194 -7.18 -15.41 -14.14
C ALA A 194 -7.03 -15.04 -15.63
N GLU A 195 -7.70 -13.97 -16.06
CA GLU A 195 -7.58 -13.42 -17.41
C GLU A 195 -6.64 -12.21 -17.40
N ARG A 196 -5.63 -12.22 -18.27
CA ARG A 196 -4.76 -11.07 -18.48
C ARG A 196 -5.44 -10.03 -19.36
N CYS A 197 -5.56 -8.81 -18.87
CA CYS A 197 -6.02 -7.66 -19.64
C CYS A 197 -4.90 -7.11 -20.55
N LYS A 198 -5.26 -6.56 -21.70
CA LYS A 198 -4.32 -6.02 -22.67
C LYS A 198 -3.66 -4.71 -22.19
N ASN A 199 -4.42 -3.91 -21.48
CA ASN A 199 -4.03 -2.60 -20.96
C ASN A 199 -4.88 -2.24 -19.74
N ILE A 200 -4.62 -1.09 -19.14
CA ILE A 200 -5.33 -0.60 -17.97
C ILE A 200 -6.81 -0.29 -18.27
N ASP A 201 -7.12 0.22 -19.45
CA ASP A 201 -8.49 0.56 -19.86
C ASP A 201 -9.36 -0.69 -19.93
N ASP A 202 -8.80 -1.77 -20.47
CA ASP A 202 -9.45 -3.09 -20.53
C ASP A 202 -9.74 -3.63 -19.13
N LEU A 203 -8.78 -3.47 -18.19
CA LEU A 203 -8.95 -3.83 -16.79
C LEU A 203 -10.09 -3.05 -16.14
N PHE A 204 -10.08 -1.72 -16.26
CA PHE A 204 -11.03 -0.83 -15.58
C PHE A 204 -12.45 -1.02 -16.12
N SER A 205 -12.61 -1.14 -17.43
CA SER A 205 -13.95 -1.28 -18.07
C SER A 205 -14.62 -2.62 -17.77
N LYS A 206 -13.85 -3.70 -17.61
CA LYS A 206 -14.40 -5.05 -17.36
C LYS A 206 -14.68 -5.32 -15.88
N SER A 207 -14.01 -4.62 -14.97
CA SER A 207 -14.07 -4.89 -13.53
C SER A 207 -15.36 -4.40 -12.88
N ASP A 208 -15.85 -5.17 -11.90
CA ASP A 208 -16.84 -4.69 -10.93
C ASP A 208 -16.15 -4.09 -9.71
N PHE A 209 -14.94 -4.56 -9.41
CA PHE A 209 -14.04 -4.04 -8.38
C PHE A 209 -12.64 -3.92 -8.97
N VAL A 210 -12.02 -2.76 -8.86
CA VAL A 210 -10.60 -2.55 -9.22
C VAL A 210 -9.81 -2.43 -7.93
N SER A 211 -8.76 -3.24 -7.76
CA SER A 211 -7.87 -3.16 -6.61
C SER A 211 -6.44 -2.89 -7.08
N LEU A 212 -5.83 -1.84 -6.50
CA LEU A 212 -4.51 -1.37 -6.86
C LEU A 212 -3.45 -2.09 -6.02
N HIS A 213 -2.49 -2.73 -6.67
CA HIS A 213 -1.38 -3.48 -6.06
C HIS A 213 -0.05 -3.24 -6.78
N CYS A 214 0.00 -2.24 -7.66
CA CYS A 214 1.23 -1.85 -8.34
C CYS A 214 2.11 -0.94 -7.45
N PRO A 215 3.43 -0.89 -7.65
CA PRO A 215 4.28 0.10 -7.00
C PRO A 215 3.99 1.50 -7.55
N SER A 216 4.30 2.53 -6.77
CA SER A 216 4.36 3.91 -7.29
C SER A 216 5.69 4.08 -8.04
N THR A 217 5.60 4.34 -9.34
CA THR A 217 6.71 4.64 -10.26
C THR A 217 6.35 5.86 -11.10
N LYS A 218 7.26 6.31 -11.96
CA LYS A 218 6.97 7.41 -12.88
C LYS A 218 5.80 7.09 -13.82
N GLU A 219 5.61 5.80 -14.16
CA GLU A 219 4.57 5.32 -15.06
C GLU A 219 3.21 5.12 -14.37
N THR A 220 3.22 4.87 -13.06
CA THR A 220 1.99 4.56 -12.29
C THR A 220 1.48 5.72 -11.45
N LYS A 221 2.33 6.72 -11.19
CA LYS A 221 1.91 7.93 -10.46
C LYS A 221 0.83 8.69 -11.23
N GLY A 222 -0.31 8.95 -10.56
CA GLY A 222 -1.46 9.65 -11.14
C GLY A 222 -2.13 8.93 -12.31
N ILE A 223 -1.85 7.63 -12.52
CA ILE A 223 -2.44 6.88 -13.62
C ILE A 223 -3.96 6.67 -13.41
N VAL A 224 -4.41 6.63 -12.16
CA VAL A 224 -5.82 6.58 -11.79
C VAL A 224 -6.32 8.01 -11.63
N ASN A 225 -6.80 8.58 -12.71
CA ASN A 225 -7.33 9.93 -12.84
C ASN A 225 -8.77 9.91 -13.33
N TYR A 226 -9.36 11.07 -13.55
CA TYR A 226 -10.75 11.19 -14.00
C TYR A 226 -11.02 10.42 -15.29
N GLU A 227 -10.11 10.49 -16.29
CA GLU A 227 -10.27 9.78 -17.55
C GLU A 227 -10.30 8.26 -17.34
N THR A 228 -9.37 7.71 -16.56
CA THR A 228 -9.29 6.28 -16.26
C THR A 228 -10.50 5.81 -15.46
N ILE A 229 -10.92 6.60 -14.44
CA ILE A 229 -12.10 6.31 -13.62
C ILE A 229 -13.38 6.34 -14.49
N SER A 230 -13.48 7.25 -15.46
CA SER A 230 -14.64 7.35 -16.34
C SER A 230 -14.88 6.11 -17.23
N LYS A 231 -13.85 5.28 -17.42
CA LYS A 231 -13.95 3.98 -18.13
C LYS A 231 -14.52 2.85 -17.26
N MET A 232 -14.60 3.05 -15.95
CA MET A 232 -15.16 2.07 -15.02
C MET A 232 -16.69 1.99 -15.17
N LYS A 233 -17.25 0.87 -14.71
CA LYS A 233 -18.72 0.74 -14.65
C LYS A 233 -19.26 1.66 -13.55
N LYS A 234 -20.41 2.29 -13.77
CA LYS A 234 -21.08 3.10 -12.73
C LYS A 234 -21.42 2.32 -11.45
N THR A 235 -21.47 1.00 -11.54
CA THR A 235 -21.72 0.10 -10.41
C THR A 235 -20.44 -0.44 -9.77
N SER A 236 -19.26 -0.01 -10.23
CA SER A 236 -17.97 -0.54 -9.76
C SER A 236 -17.39 0.24 -8.60
N TYR A 237 -16.35 -0.32 -7.99
CA TYR A 237 -15.66 0.21 -6.82
C TYR A 237 -14.15 0.23 -7.06
N LEU A 238 -13.48 1.23 -6.51
CA LEU A 238 -12.02 1.35 -6.50
C LEU A 238 -11.46 1.05 -5.10
N ILE A 239 -10.43 0.20 -5.01
CA ILE A 239 -9.74 -0.15 -3.76
C ILE A 239 -8.27 0.19 -3.90
N ASN A 240 -7.71 0.94 -2.95
CA ASN A 240 -6.31 1.30 -2.94
C ASN A 240 -5.65 0.99 -1.59
N THR A 241 -4.80 -0.02 -1.58
CA THR A 241 -3.89 -0.38 -0.47
C THR A 241 -2.42 -0.31 -0.90
N ALA A 242 -2.14 0.31 -2.05
CA ALA A 242 -0.80 0.40 -2.63
C ALA A 242 -0.10 1.69 -2.22
N ARG A 243 -0.38 2.81 -2.93
CA ARG A 243 0.17 4.15 -2.62
C ARG A 243 -0.86 5.22 -2.98
N GLY A 244 -0.90 6.31 -2.19
CA GLY A 244 -1.83 7.43 -2.41
C GLY A 244 -1.63 8.07 -3.78
N ASP A 245 -0.40 8.38 -4.13
CA ASP A 245 -0.02 9.08 -5.35
C ASP A 245 -0.28 8.33 -6.68
N ILE A 246 -0.74 7.08 -6.64
CA ILE A 246 -1.23 6.35 -7.83
C ILE A 246 -2.58 6.93 -8.29
N VAL A 247 -3.36 7.48 -7.35
CA VAL A 247 -4.68 8.07 -7.60
C VAL A 247 -4.60 9.59 -7.52
N VAL A 248 -5.16 10.29 -8.50
CA VAL A 248 -5.36 11.74 -8.42
C VAL A 248 -6.60 11.97 -7.55
N GLU A 249 -6.39 12.38 -6.30
CA GLU A 249 -7.47 12.45 -5.28
C GLU A 249 -8.61 13.40 -5.69
N ASP A 250 -8.29 14.58 -6.23
CA ASP A 250 -9.31 15.54 -6.71
C ASP A 250 -10.19 14.96 -7.82
N ASP A 251 -9.58 14.15 -8.71
CA ASP A 251 -10.29 13.46 -9.78
C ASP A 251 -11.20 12.37 -9.23
N LEU A 252 -10.73 11.63 -8.22
CA LEU A 252 -11.54 10.62 -7.53
C LEU A 252 -12.73 11.26 -6.80
N VAL A 253 -12.51 12.36 -6.08
CA VAL A 253 -13.58 13.11 -5.40
C VAL A 253 -14.62 13.59 -6.42
N LYS A 254 -14.17 14.16 -7.55
CA LYS A 254 -15.06 14.58 -8.63
C LYS A 254 -15.86 13.41 -9.21
N ALA A 255 -15.20 12.31 -9.51
CA ALA A 255 -15.85 11.11 -10.07
C ALA A 255 -16.90 10.51 -9.14
N LEU A 256 -16.63 10.47 -7.82
CA LEU A 256 -17.58 10.03 -6.80
C LEU A 256 -18.79 10.95 -6.70
N ASN A 257 -18.59 12.27 -6.71
CA ASN A 257 -19.67 13.26 -6.65
C ASN A 257 -20.57 13.22 -7.90
N GLU A 258 -19.99 12.92 -9.06
CA GLU A 258 -20.73 12.77 -10.33
C GLU A 258 -21.34 11.37 -10.52
N GLY A 259 -21.07 10.42 -9.60
CA GLY A 259 -21.59 9.06 -9.67
C GLY A 259 -21.02 8.24 -10.83
N LEU A 260 -19.77 8.50 -11.23
CA LEU A 260 -19.08 7.70 -12.24
C LEU A 260 -18.76 6.29 -11.76
N ILE A 261 -18.52 6.14 -10.45
CA ILE A 261 -18.36 4.85 -9.76
C ILE A 261 -19.21 4.83 -8.49
N MET A 262 -19.48 3.65 -7.96
CA MET A 262 -20.34 3.47 -6.79
C MET A 262 -19.65 3.85 -5.47
N GLY A 263 -18.32 3.73 -5.40
CA GLY A 263 -17.57 4.05 -4.19
C GLY A 263 -16.09 3.71 -4.28
N ALA A 264 -15.35 4.11 -3.25
CA ALA A 264 -13.93 3.80 -3.11
C ALA A 264 -13.60 3.38 -1.67
N GLY A 265 -12.63 2.47 -1.52
CA GLY A 265 -12.05 2.06 -0.24
C GLY A 265 -10.55 2.32 -0.27
N LEU A 266 -10.06 3.18 0.61
CA LEU A 266 -8.68 3.66 0.61
C LEU A 266 -8.01 3.37 1.96
N ASP A 267 -6.79 2.86 1.93
CA ASP A 267 -5.89 2.66 3.07
C ASP A 267 -4.72 3.66 3.03
N VAL A 268 -4.53 4.32 1.90
CA VAL A 268 -3.44 5.25 1.62
C VAL A 268 -3.96 6.51 0.91
N TYR A 269 -3.32 7.63 1.21
CA TYR A 269 -3.67 8.97 0.72
C TYR A 269 -2.41 9.72 0.30
N GLU A 270 -2.57 10.78 -0.48
CA GLU A 270 -1.49 11.72 -0.82
C GLU A 270 -1.33 12.83 0.22
#